data_947b4a87581e92c47ae536870cd2c01e
#
_entry.id   947b4a87581e92c47ae536870cd2c01e
#
_cell.length_a   1.000
_cell.length_b   1.000
_cell.length_c   1.000
_cell.angle_alpha   90.00
_cell.angle_beta   90.00
_cell.angle_gamma   90.00
#
_symmetry.space_group_name_H-M   'P 1'
#
loop_
_entity.id
_entity.type
_entity.pdbx_description
1 polymer ?
#
loop_
_entity_poly.entity_id
_entity_poly.type
_entity_poly.pdbx_seq_one_letter_code
_entity_poly.pdbx_strand_id
1 'polypeptide(L)'
;LTKQFGLKTAVDNVSFIANKGEVLGLLGPNGAGKSTTMKMVVVFLSQTSGTASVCGNDIIINPLEVKRTVGYLPEGAPAYPDMTPYGFLKFIASIRGFRGSEKTDRVAHAINITRIEDVARQPIETLSKGYKRRVGLAQSLIHDPPVLILDEPTDGLDPNQKQVVRELIKSMASEKCIVISTHILEEVDAVCTRAMIIASGKVVADGSPEELKSQSGAGDLDEVFRKVTNNA
;
A
#
# COMPACT_ATOMS: atom_id res chain seq x y z
N LEU A 1 -5.64 -12.01 11.88
CA LEU A 1 -6.88 -11.47 11.30
C LEU A 1 -7.59 -12.51 10.45
N THR A 2 -8.92 -12.59 10.59
CA THR A 2 -9.79 -13.44 9.76
C THR A 2 -10.94 -12.60 9.19
N LYS A 3 -11.28 -12.84 7.91
CA LYS A 3 -12.42 -12.22 7.25
C LYS A 3 -13.24 -13.23 6.46
N GLN A 4 -14.52 -13.30 6.79
CA GLN A 4 -15.51 -14.10 6.07
C GLN A 4 -16.56 -13.20 5.41
N PHE A 5 -16.95 -13.53 4.20
CA PHE A 5 -18.05 -12.94 3.46
C PHE A 5 -19.07 -14.05 3.15
N GLY A 6 -20.11 -14.16 3.95
CA GLY A 6 -21.03 -15.29 3.90
C GLY A 6 -20.28 -16.62 4.13
N LEU A 7 -20.33 -17.52 3.16
CA LEU A 7 -19.64 -18.81 3.23
C LEU A 7 -18.16 -18.76 2.78
N LYS A 8 -17.71 -17.64 2.20
CA LYS A 8 -16.34 -17.52 1.69
C LYS A 8 -15.43 -16.92 2.75
N THR A 9 -14.38 -17.63 3.16
CA THR A 9 -13.28 -17.10 3.95
C THR A 9 -12.26 -16.46 3.02
N ALA A 10 -12.18 -15.13 3.04
CA ALA A 10 -11.26 -14.36 2.20
C ALA A 10 -9.88 -14.16 2.84
N VAL A 11 -9.82 -14.14 4.17
CA VAL A 11 -8.60 -14.09 4.98
C VAL A 11 -8.78 -15.05 6.14
N ASP A 12 -7.85 -15.98 6.31
CA ASP A 12 -7.90 -17.05 7.29
C ASP A 12 -6.65 -16.99 8.18
N ASN A 13 -6.82 -16.46 9.38
CA ASN A 13 -5.81 -16.39 10.42
C ASN A 13 -4.45 -15.77 9.98
N VAL A 14 -4.49 -14.75 9.13
CA VAL A 14 -3.27 -14.02 8.72
C VAL A 14 -2.71 -13.24 9.90
N SER A 15 -1.44 -13.48 10.21
CA SER A 15 -0.68 -12.80 11.27
C SER A 15 0.70 -12.42 10.76
N PHE A 16 1.14 -11.19 11.01
CA PHE A 16 2.48 -10.70 10.71
C PHE A 16 2.84 -9.48 11.54
N ILE A 17 4.12 -9.15 11.55
CA ILE A 17 4.66 -7.91 12.11
C ILE A 17 5.41 -7.20 10.98
N ALA A 18 5.24 -5.90 10.86
CA ALA A 18 6.04 -5.04 9.99
C ALA A 18 6.64 -3.90 10.81
N ASN A 19 7.89 -3.58 10.57
CA ASN A 19 8.67 -2.66 11.38
C ASN A 19 9.02 -1.38 10.63
N LYS A 20 9.36 -0.31 11.36
CA LYS A 20 9.99 0.87 10.77
C LYS A 20 11.29 0.45 10.08
N GLY A 21 11.55 1.01 8.90
CA GLY A 21 12.70 0.62 8.09
C GLY A 21 12.45 -0.58 7.17
N GLU A 22 11.24 -1.14 7.20
CA GLU A 22 10.86 -2.32 6.41
C GLU A 22 9.89 -1.94 5.28
N VAL A 23 10.14 -2.52 4.10
CA VAL A 23 9.17 -2.57 2.99
C VAL A 23 8.69 -4.00 2.87
N LEU A 24 7.51 -4.29 3.43
CA LEU A 24 6.88 -5.61 3.38
C LEU A 24 6.00 -5.75 2.14
N GLY A 25 6.34 -6.68 1.27
CA GLY A 25 5.50 -7.06 0.12
C GLY A 25 4.48 -8.14 0.48
N LEU A 26 3.19 -7.87 0.32
CA LEU A 26 2.15 -8.90 0.32
C LEU A 26 1.98 -9.40 -1.12
N LEU A 27 2.59 -10.54 -1.44
CA LEU A 27 2.59 -11.16 -2.76
C LEU A 27 1.50 -12.23 -2.84
N GLY A 28 0.82 -12.34 -3.97
CA GLY A 28 -0.18 -13.39 -4.18
C GLY A 28 -1.06 -13.13 -5.39
N PRO A 29 -1.77 -14.14 -5.88
CA PRO A 29 -2.69 -13.99 -7.00
C PRO A 29 -3.87 -13.07 -6.66
N ASN A 30 -4.62 -12.67 -7.68
CA ASN A 30 -5.86 -11.92 -7.48
C ASN A 30 -6.85 -12.76 -6.67
N GLY A 31 -7.48 -12.13 -5.67
CA GLY A 31 -8.41 -12.83 -4.77
C GLY A 31 -7.74 -13.58 -3.61
N ALA A 32 -6.41 -13.57 -3.48
CA ALA A 32 -5.69 -14.25 -2.39
C ALA A 32 -5.95 -13.68 -0.99
N GLY A 33 -6.55 -12.49 -0.86
CA GLY A 33 -6.84 -11.86 0.43
C GLY A 33 -5.97 -10.64 0.76
N LYS A 34 -5.00 -10.25 -0.09
CA LYS A 34 -4.06 -9.13 0.12
C LYS A 34 -4.78 -7.82 0.45
N SER A 35 -5.58 -7.30 -0.50
CA SER A 35 -6.33 -6.04 -0.32
C SER A 35 -7.33 -6.12 0.83
N THR A 36 -7.93 -7.30 1.07
CA THR A 36 -8.84 -7.51 2.21
C THR A 36 -8.08 -7.36 3.53
N THR A 37 -6.89 -7.95 3.65
CA THR A 37 -6.02 -7.81 4.83
C THR A 37 -5.65 -6.35 5.05
N MET A 38 -5.19 -5.65 4.02
CA MET A 38 -4.85 -4.22 4.11
C MET A 38 -6.05 -3.37 4.55
N LYS A 39 -7.23 -3.58 3.94
CA LYS A 39 -8.45 -2.85 4.29
C LYS A 39 -8.87 -3.05 5.75
N MET A 40 -8.61 -4.21 6.34
CA MET A 40 -8.85 -4.43 7.77
C MET A 40 -7.85 -3.65 8.63
N VAL A 41 -6.57 -3.67 8.29
CA VAL A 41 -5.52 -2.95 9.05
C VAL A 41 -5.74 -1.43 9.03
N VAL A 42 -6.19 -0.86 7.90
CA VAL A 42 -6.49 0.59 7.79
C VAL A 42 -7.89 0.98 8.31
N VAL A 43 -8.60 0.04 8.92
CA VAL A 43 -9.96 0.27 9.47
C VAL A 43 -10.94 0.74 8.39
N PHE A 44 -10.79 0.24 7.16
CA PHE A 44 -11.75 0.43 6.08
C PHE A 44 -12.78 -0.71 6.02
N LEU A 45 -12.40 -1.89 6.50
CA LEU A 45 -13.22 -3.09 6.54
C LEU A 45 -13.11 -3.73 7.93
N SER A 46 -14.23 -4.07 8.55
CA SER A 46 -14.22 -4.80 9.82
C SER A 46 -13.84 -6.27 9.61
N GLN A 47 -12.99 -6.80 10.47
CA GLN A 47 -12.65 -8.22 10.52
C GLN A 47 -13.81 -9.05 11.07
N THR A 48 -13.81 -10.35 10.80
CA THR A 48 -14.73 -11.30 11.44
C THR A 48 -14.18 -11.74 12.80
N SER A 49 -12.85 -11.91 12.91
CA SER A 49 -12.18 -12.22 14.18
C SER A 49 -10.70 -11.81 14.15
N GLY A 50 -10.09 -11.76 15.33
CA GLY A 50 -8.73 -11.28 15.51
C GLY A 50 -8.65 -9.76 15.61
N THR A 51 -7.45 -9.22 15.79
CA THR A 51 -7.17 -7.80 15.81
C THR A 51 -5.81 -7.50 15.22
N ALA A 52 -5.51 -6.20 15.00
CA ALA A 52 -4.19 -5.71 14.63
C ALA A 52 -3.88 -4.43 15.43
N SER A 53 -2.61 -4.14 15.59
CA SER A 53 -2.14 -2.89 16.20
C SER A 53 -1.26 -2.13 15.21
N VAL A 54 -1.47 -0.83 15.09
CA VAL A 54 -0.66 0.08 14.27
C VAL A 54 -0.10 1.18 15.16
N CYS A 55 1.22 1.26 15.25
CA CYS A 55 1.90 2.20 16.16
C CYS A 55 1.36 2.13 17.60
N GLY A 56 1.10 0.92 18.13
CA GLY A 56 0.54 0.71 19.46
C GLY A 56 -0.97 0.91 19.60
N ASN A 57 -1.67 1.33 18.54
CA ASN A 57 -3.11 1.55 18.54
C ASN A 57 -3.84 0.34 17.95
N ASP A 58 -4.73 -0.26 18.71
CA ASP A 58 -5.58 -1.36 18.26
C ASP A 58 -6.64 -0.87 17.27
N ILE A 59 -6.84 -1.59 16.17
CA ILE A 59 -7.78 -1.22 15.09
C ILE A 59 -9.26 -1.21 15.53
N ILE A 60 -9.60 -1.92 16.62
CA ILE A 60 -10.96 -2.00 17.16
C ILE A 60 -11.17 -0.91 18.20
N ILE A 61 -10.19 -0.76 19.12
CA ILE A 61 -10.30 0.11 20.29
C ILE A 61 -10.02 1.57 19.90
N ASN A 62 -9.00 1.80 19.05
CA ASN A 62 -8.51 3.13 18.70
C ASN A 62 -8.54 3.40 17.18
N PRO A 63 -9.66 3.18 16.47
CA PRO A 63 -9.71 3.24 15.01
C PRO A 63 -9.35 4.61 14.43
N LEU A 64 -9.64 5.70 15.14
CA LEU A 64 -9.31 7.06 14.68
C LEU A 64 -7.80 7.32 14.78
N GLU A 65 -7.14 6.85 15.81
CA GLU A 65 -5.68 6.99 15.95
C GLU A 65 -4.94 6.17 14.89
N VAL A 66 -5.42 4.95 14.60
CA VAL A 66 -4.91 4.16 13.47
C VAL A 66 -5.03 4.95 12.15
N LYS A 67 -6.20 5.53 11.84
CA LYS A 67 -6.40 6.34 10.63
C LYS A 67 -5.53 7.61 10.59
N ARG A 68 -5.13 8.14 11.72
CA ARG A 68 -4.21 9.29 11.80
C ARG A 68 -2.77 8.93 11.47
N THR A 69 -2.35 7.71 11.83
CA THR A 69 -0.97 7.23 11.67
C THR A 69 -0.72 6.51 10.35
N VAL A 70 -1.77 6.19 9.57
CA VAL A 70 -1.66 5.45 8.33
C VAL A 70 -1.93 6.34 7.12
N GLY A 71 -1.03 6.30 6.14
CA GLY A 71 -1.29 6.70 4.76
C GLY A 71 -1.75 5.49 3.95
N TYR A 72 -2.89 5.59 3.30
CA TYR A 72 -3.46 4.49 2.52
C TYR A 72 -3.68 4.89 1.07
N LEU A 73 -3.09 4.11 0.16
CA LEU A 73 -3.36 4.14 -1.27
C LEU A 73 -4.19 2.89 -1.61
N PRO A 74 -5.51 2.99 -1.82
CA PRO A 74 -6.30 1.85 -2.27
C PRO A 74 -6.07 1.53 -3.74
N GLU A 75 -6.42 0.31 -4.14
CA GLU A 75 -6.48 -0.09 -5.53
C GLU A 75 -7.35 0.91 -6.33
N GLY A 76 -6.94 1.24 -7.57
CA GLY A 76 -7.65 2.20 -8.41
C GLY A 76 -7.40 3.67 -8.06
N ALA A 77 -6.77 4.01 -6.92
CA ALA A 77 -6.46 5.38 -6.49
C ALA A 77 -7.67 6.35 -6.64
N PRO A 78 -8.80 6.10 -5.97
CA PRO A 78 -10.01 6.89 -6.14
C PRO A 78 -9.78 8.35 -5.77
N ALA A 79 -10.28 9.25 -6.62
CA ALA A 79 -10.23 10.70 -6.44
C ALA A 79 -11.50 11.32 -7.03
N TYR A 80 -11.73 12.60 -6.78
CA TYR A 80 -12.83 13.34 -7.39
C TYR A 80 -12.47 13.76 -8.81
N PRO A 81 -13.13 13.23 -9.86
CA PRO A 81 -12.74 13.44 -11.25
C PRO A 81 -12.68 14.92 -11.66
N ASP A 82 -13.65 15.71 -11.22
CA ASP A 82 -13.80 17.14 -11.57
C ASP A 82 -12.79 18.05 -10.83
N MET A 83 -12.12 17.53 -9.79
CA MET A 83 -11.12 18.32 -9.08
C MET A 83 -9.77 18.28 -9.80
N THR A 84 -8.95 19.30 -9.56
CA THR A 84 -7.53 19.26 -9.90
C THR A 84 -6.75 18.55 -8.79
N PRO A 85 -5.57 17.94 -9.05
CA PRO A 85 -4.70 17.39 -8.01
C PRO A 85 -4.45 18.37 -6.86
N TYR A 86 -4.12 19.61 -7.18
CA TYR A 86 -3.93 20.66 -6.17
C TYR A 86 -5.19 20.88 -5.31
N GLY A 87 -6.37 21.01 -5.95
CA GLY A 87 -7.64 21.18 -5.26
C GLY A 87 -8.00 19.98 -4.38
N PHE A 88 -7.82 18.78 -4.91
CA PHE A 88 -8.04 17.52 -4.18
C PHE A 88 -7.14 17.38 -2.96
N LEU A 89 -5.82 17.57 -3.13
CA LEU A 89 -4.87 17.50 -2.03
C LEU A 89 -5.13 18.57 -0.96
N LYS A 90 -5.49 19.79 -1.38
CA LYS A 90 -5.88 20.86 -0.45
C LYS A 90 -7.15 20.51 0.35
N PHE A 91 -8.11 19.84 -0.28
CA PHE A 91 -9.31 19.33 0.38
C PHE A 91 -8.96 18.24 1.41
N ILE A 92 -8.15 17.25 1.03
CA ILE A 92 -7.68 16.18 1.93
C ILE A 92 -6.89 16.76 3.12
N ALA A 93 -5.98 17.71 2.86
CA ALA A 93 -5.24 18.39 3.93
C ALA A 93 -6.17 19.09 4.93
N SER A 94 -7.27 19.70 4.44
CA SER A 94 -8.28 20.32 5.28
C SER A 94 -9.04 19.31 6.15
N ILE A 95 -9.39 18.15 5.60
CA ILE A 95 -10.03 17.04 6.35
C ILE A 95 -9.09 16.51 7.43
N ARG A 96 -7.78 16.46 7.13
CA ARG A 96 -6.74 16.08 8.11
C ARG A 96 -6.50 17.14 9.19
N GLY A 97 -7.17 18.30 9.10
CA GLY A 97 -7.10 19.37 10.10
C GLY A 97 -6.04 20.45 9.83
N PHE A 98 -5.26 20.34 8.75
CA PHE A 98 -4.25 21.34 8.41
C PHE A 98 -4.88 22.64 7.92
N ARG A 99 -4.28 23.79 8.30
CA ARG A 99 -4.76 25.13 8.00
C ARG A 99 -3.62 26.08 7.63
N GLY A 100 -3.96 27.24 7.08
CA GLY A 100 -3.01 28.33 6.78
C GLY A 100 -1.84 27.88 5.90
N SER A 101 -0.64 28.34 6.23
CA SER A 101 0.60 28.03 5.52
C SER A 101 0.94 26.54 5.59
N GLU A 102 0.79 25.91 6.77
CA GLU A 102 1.06 24.48 6.94
C GLU A 102 0.32 23.62 5.89
N LYS A 103 -0.96 23.90 5.65
CA LYS A 103 -1.73 23.21 4.63
C LYS A 103 -1.14 23.39 3.23
N THR A 104 -0.73 24.62 2.91
CA THR A 104 -0.16 24.94 1.59
C THR A 104 1.19 24.24 1.40
N ASP A 105 2.03 24.26 2.43
CA ASP A 105 3.37 23.67 2.40
C ASP A 105 3.29 22.14 2.27
N ARG A 106 2.38 21.48 2.99
CA ARG A 106 2.13 20.03 2.87
C ARG A 106 1.63 19.62 1.48
N VAL A 107 0.73 20.42 0.90
CA VAL A 107 0.24 20.18 -0.47
C VAL A 107 1.37 20.35 -1.48
N ALA A 108 2.16 21.42 -1.37
CA ALA A 108 3.30 21.65 -2.26
C ALA A 108 4.34 20.52 -2.14
N HIS A 109 4.65 20.11 -0.92
CA HIS A 109 5.56 19.00 -0.66
C HIS A 109 5.05 17.68 -1.28
N ALA A 110 3.79 17.32 -1.06
CA ALA A 110 3.21 16.09 -1.62
C ALA A 110 3.21 16.09 -3.16
N ILE A 111 2.91 17.22 -3.78
CA ILE A 111 2.99 17.40 -5.24
C ILE A 111 4.41 17.18 -5.75
N ASN A 112 5.39 17.79 -5.09
CA ASN A 112 6.80 17.72 -5.47
C ASN A 112 7.35 16.29 -5.36
N ILE A 113 7.20 15.62 -4.21
CA ILE A 113 7.76 14.27 -4.01
C ILE A 113 7.13 13.22 -4.93
N THR A 114 5.89 13.43 -5.38
CA THR A 114 5.20 12.53 -6.31
C THR A 114 5.36 12.94 -7.78
N ARG A 115 6.07 14.04 -8.05
CA ARG A 115 6.38 14.55 -9.40
C ARG A 115 5.11 14.76 -10.24
N ILE A 116 4.13 15.49 -9.70
CA ILE A 116 2.85 15.79 -10.37
C ILE A 116 2.63 17.29 -10.61
N GLU A 117 3.69 18.10 -10.56
CA GLU A 117 3.66 19.56 -10.72
C GLU A 117 3.02 19.96 -12.04
N ASP A 118 3.43 19.30 -13.13
CA ASP A 118 2.99 19.60 -14.50
C ASP A 118 1.48 19.45 -14.70
N VAL A 119 0.85 18.58 -13.90
CA VAL A 119 -0.58 18.27 -13.99
C VAL A 119 -1.38 18.79 -12.79
N ALA A 120 -0.74 19.47 -11.84
CA ALA A 120 -1.36 19.87 -10.58
C ALA A 120 -2.63 20.72 -10.72
N ARG A 121 -2.82 21.37 -11.87
CA ARG A 121 -3.96 22.23 -12.17
C ARG A 121 -4.89 21.71 -13.28
N GLN A 122 -4.65 20.50 -13.79
CA GLN A 122 -5.52 19.85 -14.77
C GLN A 122 -6.60 19.02 -14.05
N PRO A 123 -7.81 18.84 -14.59
CA PRO A 123 -8.83 17.97 -14.03
C PRO A 123 -8.30 16.52 -13.91
N ILE A 124 -8.54 15.85 -12.78
CA ILE A 124 -8.06 14.50 -12.53
C ILE A 124 -8.59 13.50 -13.58
N GLU A 125 -9.81 13.68 -14.06
CA GLU A 125 -10.37 12.80 -15.09
C GLU A 125 -9.54 12.75 -16.37
N THR A 126 -8.89 13.87 -16.74
CA THR A 126 -8.08 13.99 -17.97
C THR A 126 -6.69 13.38 -17.85
N LEU A 127 -6.28 13.01 -16.63
CA LEU A 127 -4.95 12.50 -16.37
C LEU A 127 -4.79 11.03 -16.80
N SER A 128 -3.58 10.67 -17.21
CA SER A 128 -3.22 9.26 -17.43
C SER A 128 -3.37 8.44 -16.15
N LYS A 129 -3.50 7.11 -16.28
CA LYS A 129 -3.56 6.18 -15.14
C LYS A 129 -2.37 6.40 -14.18
N GLY A 130 -1.18 6.64 -14.72
CA GLY A 130 0.02 6.90 -13.93
C GLY A 130 -0.05 8.17 -13.11
N TYR A 131 -0.51 9.25 -13.69
CA TYR A 131 -0.71 10.48 -12.94
C TYR A 131 -1.78 10.33 -11.87
N LYS A 132 -2.93 9.68 -12.17
CA LYS A 132 -3.97 9.39 -11.18
C LYS A 132 -3.41 8.58 -10.00
N ARG A 133 -2.56 7.59 -10.28
CA ARG A 133 -1.90 6.79 -9.24
C ARG A 133 -0.99 7.64 -8.36
N ARG A 134 -0.18 8.52 -8.96
CA ARG A 134 0.68 9.45 -8.20
C ARG A 134 -0.10 10.49 -7.40
N VAL A 135 -1.25 10.95 -7.88
CA VAL A 135 -2.18 11.78 -7.09
C VAL A 135 -2.70 11.03 -5.86
N GLY A 136 -3.09 9.76 -6.02
CA GLY A 136 -3.49 8.90 -4.90
C GLY A 136 -2.34 8.66 -3.91
N LEU A 137 -1.11 8.51 -4.40
CA LEU A 137 0.08 8.41 -3.55
C LEU A 137 0.34 9.72 -2.79
N ALA A 138 0.26 10.87 -3.47
CA ALA A 138 0.37 12.19 -2.83
C ALA A 138 -0.65 12.37 -1.69
N GLN A 139 -1.90 11.94 -1.91
CA GLN A 139 -2.95 11.96 -0.88
C GLN A 139 -2.57 11.12 0.33
N SER A 140 -1.96 9.94 0.14
CA SER A 140 -1.56 9.08 1.25
C SER A 140 -0.40 9.65 2.07
N LEU A 141 0.38 10.56 1.49
CA LEU A 141 1.56 11.19 2.08
C LEU A 141 1.29 12.57 2.71
N ILE A 142 0.13 13.17 2.49
CA ILE A 142 -0.16 14.57 2.85
C ILE A 142 0.07 14.90 4.33
N HIS A 143 -0.13 13.93 5.23
CA HIS A 143 0.00 14.08 6.67
C HIS A 143 1.29 13.47 7.23
N ASP A 144 2.21 13.08 6.34
CA ASP A 144 3.50 12.45 6.67
C ASP A 144 3.38 11.27 7.66
N PRO A 145 2.61 10.23 7.31
CA PRO A 145 2.35 9.12 8.22
C PRO A 145 3.59 8.26 8.46
N PRO A 146 3.76 7.67 9.66
CA PRO A 146 4.83 6.71 9.94
C PRO A 146 4.61 5.35 9.28
N VAL A 147 3.36 5.03 8.89
CA VAL A 147 3.00 3.78 8.22
C VAL A 147 2.33 4.08 6.88
N LEU A 148 2.80 3.42 5.81
CA LEU A 148 2.19 3.48 4.48
C LEU A 148 1.66 2.10 4.10
N ILE A 149 0.41 2.05 3.65
CA ILE A 149 -0.22 0.85 3.10
C ILE A 149 -0.65 1.16 1.68
N LEU A 150 0.01 0.51 0.71
CA LEU A 150 -0.11 0.81 -0.72
C LEU A 150 -0.62 -0.42 -1.47
N ASP A 151 -1.86 -0.36 -1.93
CA ASP A 151 -2.49 -1.48 -2.63
C ASP A 151 -2.22 -1.37 -4.13
N GLU A 152 -1.40 -2.29 -4.67
CA GLU A 152 -0.94 -2.35 -6.07
C GLU A 152 -0.37 -1.01 -6.58
N PRO A 153 0.65 -0.40 -5.92
CA PRO A 153 1.06 0.98 -6.18
C PRO A 153 1.58 1.24 -7.59
N THR A 154 2.02 0.21 -8.30
CA THR A 154 2.62 0.29 -9.64
C THR A 154 1.75 -0.34 -10.72
N ASP A 155 0.55 -0.85 -10.38
CA ASP A 155 -0.31 -1.51 -11.35
C ASP A 155 -0.73 -0.58 -12.49
N GLY A 156 -0.56 -1.10 -13.73
CA GLY A 156 -0.93 -0.40 -14.96
C GLY A 156 -0.09 0.84 -15.27
N LEU A 157 1.08 0.99 -14.68
CA LEU A 157 2.06 2.01 -14.99
C LEU A 157 3.04 1.52 -16.07
N ASP A 158 3.50 2.43 -16.94
CA ASP A 158 4.63 2.16 -17.82
C ASP A 158 5.96 2.04 -17.02
N PRO A 159 7.02 1.49 -17.61
CA PRO A 159 8.29 1.26 -16.91
C PRO A 159 8.89 2.52 -16.25
N ASN A 160 8.81 3.68 -16.92
CA ASN A 160 9.35 4.93 -16.37
C ASN A 160 8.55 5.39 -15.15
N GLN A 161 7.23 5.30 -15.20
CA GLN A 161 6.35 5.65 -14.09
C GLN A 161 6.50 4.68 -12.92
N LYS A 162 6.68 3.37 -13.17
CA LYS A 162 7.02 2.38 -12.14
C LYS A 162 8.30 2.76 -11.43
N GLN A 163 9.34 3.14 -12.18
CA GLN A 163 10.61 3.54 -11.60
C GLN A 163 10.48 4.72 -10.65
N VAL A 164 9.70 5.76 -11.02
CA VAL A 164 9.42 6.92 -10.15
C VAL A 164 8.77 6.50 -8.83
N VAL A 165 7.77 5.61 -8.88
CA VAL A 165 7.10 5.11 -7.67
C VAL A 165 8.03 4.25 -6.82
N ARG A 166 8.84 3.38 -7.44
CA ARG A 166 9.84 2.54 -6.75
C ARG A 166 10.89 3.40 -6.03
N GLU A 167 11.41 4.44 -6.70
CA GLU A 167 12.37 5.38 -6.10
C GLU A 167 11.77 6.10 -4.89
N LEU A 168 10.53 6.55 -5.01
CA LEU A 168 9.83 7.21 -3.91
C LEU A 168 9.62 6.26 -2.71
N ILE A 169 9.18 5.02 -2.93
CA ILE A 169 9.04 4.02 -1.87
C ILE A 169 10.39 3.79 -1.17
N LYS A 170 11.46 3.58 -1.95
CA LYS A 170 12.81 3.37 -1.40
C LYS A 170 13.31 4.57 -0.58
N SER A 171 13.08 5.79 -1.05
CA SER A 171 13.52 7.01 -0.35
C SER A 171 12.86 7.20 1.01
N MET A 172 11.67 6.63 1.21
CA MET A 172 10.93 6.71 2.47
C MET A 172 11.16 5.51 3.39
N ALA A 173 11.76 4.42 2.88
CA ALA A 173 11.83 3.14 3.57
C ALA A 173 12.55 3.22 4.93
N SER A 174 13.65 4.00 5.05
CA SER A 174 14.39 4.13 6.31
C SER A 174 13.59 4.76 7.45
N GLU A 175 12.64 5.65 7.10
CA GLU A 175 11.89 6.45 8.08
C GLU A 175 10.50 5.90 8.38
N LYS A 176 9.96 5.05 7.51
CA LYS A 176 8.58 4.56 7.56
C LYS A 176 8.51 3.03 7.60
N CYS A 177 7.38 2.52 8.06
CA CYS A 177 6.96 1.15 7.82
C CYS A 177 6.08 1.15 6.56
N ILE A 178 6.46 0.41 5.53
CA ILE A 178 5.73 0.41 4.25
C ILE A 178 5.24 -1.01 3.96
N VAL A 179 3.94 -1.16 3.74
CA VAL A 179 3.34 -2.44 3.31
C VAL A 179 2.77 -2.24 1.92
N ILE A 180 3.22 -3.02 0.96
CA ILE A 180 2.70 -2.98 -0.41
C ILE A 180 2.03 -4.30 -0.77
N SER A 181 0.92 -4.28 -1.50
CA SER A 181 0.44 -5.47 -2.18
C SER A 181 0.94 -5.49 -3.61
N THR A 182 1.23 -6.65 -4.11
CA THR A 182 1.53 -6.85 -5.53
C THR A 182 1.26 -8.29 -5.95
N HIS A 183 1.01 -8.48 -7.23
CA HIS A 183 1.01 -9.80 -7.88
C HIS A 183 2.22 -9.94 -8.82
N ILE A 184 3.11 -8.94 -8.85
CA ILE A 184 4.28 -8.85 -9.74
C ILE A 184 5.54 -9.14 -8.94
N LEU A 185 6.21 -10.25 -9.24
CA LEU A 185 7.42 -10.70 -8.55
C LEU A 185 8.59 -9.70 -8.69
N GLU A 186 8.73 -9.10 -9.88
CA GLU A 186 9.74 -8.05 -10.13
C GLU A 186 9.61 -6.86 -9.17
N GLU A 187 8.39 -6.53 -8.71
CA GLU A 187 8.19 -5.46 -7.73
C GLU A 187 8.76 -5.85 -6.36
N VAL A 188 8.61 -7.12 -5.98
CA VAL A 188 9.16 -7.64 -4.72
C VAL A 188 10.68 -7.51 -4.73
N ASP A 189 11.34 -7.98 -5.78
CA ASP A 189 12.79 -7.86 -5.93
C ASP A 189 13.27 -6.40 -5.98
N ALA A 190 12.46 -5.54 -6.61
CA ALA A 190 12.86 -4.16 -6.82
C ALA A 190 12.77 -3.30 -5.55
N VAL A 191 11.80 -3.51 -4.65
CA VAL A 191 11.54 -2.57 -3.55
C VAL A 191 11.36 -3.19 -2.18
N CYS A 192 11.05 -4.50 -2.06
CA CYS A 192 10.76 -5.12 -0.77
C CYS A 192 12.03 -5.55 -0.05
N THR A 193 12.07 -5.31 1.26
CA THR A 193 13.08 -5.89 2.17
C THR A 193 12.64 -7.26 2.68
N ARG A 194 11.34 -7.53 2.68
CA ARG A 194 10.71 -8.78 3.05
C ARG A 194 9.45 -8.99 2.24
N ALA A 195 9.14 -10.23 1.92
CA ALA A 195 7.93 -10.59 1.20
C ALA A 195 7.17 -11.71 1.92
N MET A 196 5.87 -11.60 1.91
CA MET A 196 4.95 -12.57 2.45
C MET A 196 4.02 -13.04 1.33
N ILE A 197 4.04 -14.34 1.03
CA ILE A 197 3.18 -14.91 -0.01
C ILE A 197 1.85 -15.32 0.64
N ILE A 198 0.77 -14.78 0.08
CA ILE A 198 -0.60 -15.09 0.50
C ILE A 198 -1.30 -15.87 -0.62
N ALA A 199 -1.84 -17.03 -0.28
CA ALA A 199 -2.65 -17.84 -1.16
C ALA A 199 -3.88 -18.36 -0.40
N SER A 200 -5.05 -18.36 -1.06
CA SER A 200 -6.33 -18.84 -0.47
C SER A 200 -6.62 -18.25 0.93
N GLY A 201 -6.26 -16.98 1.14
CA GLY A 201 -6.46 -16.27 2.41
C GLY A 201 -5.45 -16.58 3.52
N LYS A 202 -4.41 -17.38 3.26
CA LYS A 202 -3.40 -17.80 4.24
C LYS A 202 -2.01 -17.34 3.84
N VAL A 203 -1.14 -17.12 4.84
CA VAL A 203 0.29 -16.94 4.62
C VAL A 203 0.90 -18.30 4.34
N VAL A 204 1.54 -18.44 3.18
CA VAL A 204 2.16 -19.70 2.73
C VAL A 204 3.68 -19.64 2.69
N ALA A 205 4.26 -18.43 2.64
CA ALA A 205 5.69 -18.21 2.76
C ALA A 205 5.96 -16.79 3.30
N ASP A 206 7.09 -16.61 3.99
CA ASP A 206 7.50 -15.35 4.60
C ASP A 206 9.04 -15.32 4.73
N GLY A 207 9.68 -14.27 4.24
CA GLY A 207 11.14 -14.10 4.31
C GLY A 207 11.63 -12.96 3.43
N SER A 208 12.93 -12.69 3.44
CA SER A 208 13.54 -11.79 2.45
C SER A 208 13.42 -12.39 1.04
N PRO A 209 13.48 -11.56 -0.03
CA PRO A 209 13.49 -12.08 -1.40
C PRO A 209 14.58 -13.15 -1.62
N GLU A 210 15.78 -12.97 -1.03
CA GLU A 210 16.89 -13.89 -1.12
C GLU A 210 16.60 -15.22 -0.40
N GLU A 211 16.02 -15.16 0.81
CA GLU A 211 15.64 -16.35 1.57
C GLU A 211 14.56 -17.15 0.83
N LEU A 212 13.55 -16.46 0.28
CA LEU A 212 12.50 -17.11 -0.52
C LEU A 212 13.07 -17.80 -1.75
N LYS A 213 13.97 -17.13 -2.51
CA LYS A 213 14.66 -17.72 -3.66
C LYS A 213 15.47 -18.96 -3.29
N SER A 214 16.14 -18.94 -2.15
CA SER A 214 16.95 -20.08 -1.70
C SER A 214 16.14 -21.34 -1.42
N GLN A 215 14.85 -21.18 -1.05
CA GLN A 215 13.95 -22.29 -0.77
C GLN A 215 13.49 -23.05 -2.02
N SER A 216 13.61 -22.47 -3.22
CA SER A 216 13.17 -23.11 -4.47
C SER A 216 14.18 -24.13 -5.03
N GLY A 217 15.46 -23.98 -4.69
CA GLY A 217 16.55 -24.74 -5.33
C GLY A 217 16.95 -24.21 -6.72
N ALA A 218 16.11 -23.40 -7.37
CA ALA A 218 16.38 -22.81 -8.70
C ALA A 218 16.83 -21.34 -8.63
N GLY A 219 16.75 -20.70 -7.43
CA GLY A 219 17.15 -19.31 -7.24
C GLY A 219 16.17 -18.27 -7.83
N ASP A 220 14.93 -18.68 -8.12
CA ASP A 220 13.92 -17.84 -8.75
C ASP A 220 12.64 -17.74 -7.90
N LEU A 221 12.14 -16.52 -7.70
CA LEU A 221 10.88 -16.27 -6.99
C LEU A 221 9.65 -16.82 -7.73
N ASP A 222 9.68 -16.90 -9.06
CA ASP A 222 8.59 -17.46 -9.86
C ASP A 222 8.32 -18.93 -9.51
N GLU A 223 9.38 -19.72 -9.34
CA GLU A 223 9.24 -21.14 -8.96
C GLU A 223 8.72 -21.31 -7.54
N VAL A 224 9.25 -20.51 -6.58
CA VAL A 224 8.73 -20.47 -5.20
C VAL A 224 7.24 -20.18 -5.22
N PHE A 225 6.87 -19.10 -5.91
CA PHE A 225 5.50 -18.63 -5.99
C PHE A 225 4.55 -19.72 -6.55
N ARG A 226 4.91 -20.32 -7.68
CA ARG A 226 4.13 -21.43 -8.29
C ARG A 226 3.99 -22.61 -7.34
N LYS A 227 5.09 -23.05 -6.72
CA LYS A 227 5.11 -24.19 -5.81
C LYS A 227 4.19 -24.01 -4.61
N VAL A 228 4.26 -22.82 -3.94
CA VAL A 228 3.48 -22.57 -2.73
C VAL A 228 2.03 -22.19 -3.01
N THR A 229 1.72 -21.60 -4.18
CA THR A 229 0.35 -21.21 -4.53
C THR A 229 -0.45 -22.35 -5.16
N ASN A 230 0.20 -23.32 -5.83
CA ASN A 230 -0.48 -24.50 -6.38
C ASN A 230 -0.82 -25.55 -5.32
N ASN A 231 -0.15 -25.51 -4.17
CA ASN A 231 -0.38 -26.44 -3.05
C ASN A 231 -1.31 -25.86 -1.97
N ALA A 232 -1.85 -24.67 -2.15
CA ALA A 232 -2.72 -23.94 -1.22
C ALA A 232 -4.14 -23.82 -1.77
#